data_1984ef12d81d963f9bc52fc4fdc3afeb
#
_entry.id   1984ef12d81d963f9bc52fc4fdc3afeb
#
_cell.length_a   1.000
_cell.length_b   1.000
_cell.length_c   1.000
_cell.angle_alpha   90.00
_cell.angle_beta   90.00
_cell.angle_gamma   90.00
#
_symmetry.space_group_name_H-M   'P 1'
#
loop_
_entity.id
_entity.type
_entity.pdbx_description
1 polymer ?
#
loop_
_entity_poly.entity_id
_entity_poly.type
_entity_poly.pdbx_seq_one_letter_code
_entity_poly.pdbx_strand_id
1 'polypeptide(L)'
;MEERYVTFQQAVQLSELGFDKRCSHYYQEDGRRFGNCLQEVLPKDKHAYECPTVQMAIEWITKSLRFFPELRLTLGYGVTSRYTIGVYEQTEYDTYRWCAWVYGIDYPDACEKFVDYVLLKMAALDARP
;
A
#
# COMPACT_ATOMS: atom_id res chain seq x y z
N MET A 1 -0.29 -13.04 -14.89
CA MET A 1 -0.59 -12.65 -13.49
C MET A 1 -1.27 -11.29 -13.52
N GLU A 2 -2.45 -11.22 -12.94
CA GLU A 2 -3.17 -9.94 -12.90
C GLU A 2 -2.54 -9.02 -11.88
N GLU A 3 -2.36 -7.77 -12.26
CA GLU A 3 -1.93 -6.75 -11.33
C GLU A 3 -3.07 -6.45 -10.35
N ARG A 4 -2.73 -6.34 -9.08
CA ARG A 4 -3.68 -5.94 -8.07
C ARG A 4 -3.56 -4.44 -7.81
N TYR A 5 -4.69 -3.81 -7.64
CA TYR A 5 -4.79 -2.38 -7.38
C TYR A 5 -5.24 -2.15 -5.96
N VAL A 6 -4.86 -1.01 -5.39
CA VAL A 6 -5.32 -0.65 -4.06
C VAL A 6 -6.84 -0.42 -4.09
N THR A 7 -7.49 -0.57 -2.95
CA THR A 7 -8.93 -0.30 -2.83
C THR A 7 -9.19 1.21 -2.85
N PHE A 8 -10.46 1.58 -3.02
CA PHE A 8 -10.86 2.99 -2.97
C PHE A 8 -10.44 3.64 -1.65
N GLN A 9 -10.70 2.97 -0.53
CA GLN A 9 -10.33 3.51 0.77
C GLN A 9 -8.83 3.70 0.90
N GLN A 10 -8.05 2.74 0.40
CA GLN A 10 -6.59 2.85 0.41
C GLN A 10 -6.11 4.00 -0.48
N ALA A 11 -6.73 4.19 -1.64
CA ALA A 11 -6.39 5.28 -2.54
C ALA A 11 -6.64 6.65 -1.89
N VAL A 12 -7.75 6.79 -1.18
CA VAL A 12 -8.07 8.01 -0.43
C VAL A 12 -7.02 8.25 0.65
N GLN A 13 -6.68 7.23 1.40
CA GLN A 13 -5.68 7.33 2.47
C GLN A 13 -4.29 7.69 1.93
N LEU A 14 -3.89 7.08 0.81
CA LEU A 14 -2.63 7.41 0.16
C LEU A 14 -2.60 8.86 -0.30
N SER A 15 -3.69 9.34 -0.88
CA SER A 15 -3.81 10.73 -1.30
C SER A 15 -3.65 11.68 -0.12
N GLU A 16 -4.27 11.38 1.01
CA GLU A 16 -4.16 12.18 2.23
C GLU A 16 -2.73 12.22 2.77
N LEU A 17 -1.96 11.15 2.54
CA LEU A 17 -0.57 11.08 2.97
C LEU A 17 0.39 11.72 1.98
N GLY A 18 -0.11 12.22 0.85
CA GLY A 18 0.71 12.92 -0.13
C GLY A 18 1.15 12.09 -1.32
N PHE A 19 0.50 10.96 -1.58
CA PHE A 19 0.83 10.14 -2.75
C PHE A 19 0.70 10.98 -4.01
N ASP A 20 1.79 11.07 -4.76
CA ASP A 20 1.92 12.00 -5.88
C ASP A 20 2.27 11.32 -7.21
N LYS A 21 2.22 10.00 -7.28
CA LYS A 21 2.57 9.28 -8.50
C LYS A 21 1.37 9.17 -9.43
N ARG A 22 1.62 9.39 -10.71
CA ARG A 22 0.61 9.27 -11.74
C ARG A 22 0.38 7.80 -12.08
N CYS A 23 -0.88 7.38 -12.10
CA CYS A 23 -1.26 5.99 -12.31
C CYS A 23 -2.09 5.85 -13.57
N SER A 24 -2.17 4.62 -14.09
CA SER A 24 -3.01 4.31 -15.23
C SER A 24 -4.50 4.23 -14.88
N HIS A 25 -4.80 4.14 -13.58
CA HIS A 25 -6.17 4.05 -13.09
C HIS A 25 -6.42 5.13 -12.04
N TYR A 26 -7.69 5.47 -11.86
CA TYR A 26 -8.08 6.39 -10.81
C TYR A 26 -9.47 6.03 -10.29
N TYR A 27 -9.77 6.47 -9.07
CA TYR A 27 -11.10 6.36 -8.48
C TYR A 27 -11.79 7.71 -8.52
N GLN A 28 -13.08 7.72 -8.84
CA GLN A 28 -13.91 8.90 -8.63
C GLN A 28 -14.41 8.94 -7.19
N GLU A 29 -14.97 10.08 -6.81
CA GLU A 29 -15.46 10.31 -5.46
C GLU A 29 -16.50 9.27 -5.01
N ASP A 30 -17.25 8.71 -5.96
CA ASP A 30 -18.24 7.67 -5.67
C ASP A 30 -17.65 6.27 -5.53
N GLY A 31 -16.34 6.11 -5.62
CA GLY A 31 -15.65 4.85 -5.49
C GLY A 31 -15.53 4.04 -6.76
N ARG A 32 -16.01 4.54 -7.90
CA ARG A 32 -15.87 3.82 -9.17
C ARG A 32 -14.46 4.00 -9.72
N ARG A 33 -13.87 2.90 -10.18
CA ARG A 33 -12.53 2.88 -10.74
C ARG A 33 -12.59 2.97 -12.25
N PHE A 34 -11.77 3.84 -12.81
CA PHE A 34 -11.58 4.00 -14.24
C PHE A 34 -10.14 3.72 -14.60
N GLY A 35 -9.93 3.12 -15.77
CA GLY A 35 -8.61 2.71 -16.21
C GLY A 35 -8.21 3.29 -17.55
N ASN A 36 -6.95 2.98 -17.95
CA ASN A 36 -6.35 3.37 -19.21
C ASN A 36 -6.25 4.88 -19.43
N CYS A 37 -6.02 5.63 -18.35
CA CYS A 37 -5.89 7.07 -18.39
C CYS A 37 -4.44 7.50 -18.62
N LEU A 38 -3.78 6.91 -19.63
CA LEU A 38 -2.35 7.09 -19.84
C LEU A 38 -1.92 8.52 -20.15
N GLN A 39 -2.81 9.34 -20.68
CA GLN A 39 -2.48 10.68 -21.12
C GLN A 39 -3.33 11.78 -20.48
N GLU A 40 -4.29 11.40 -19.68
CA GLU A 40 -5.21 12.36 -19.11
C GLU A 40 -4.77 12.77 -17.73
N VAL A 41 -4.91 14.05 -17.46
CA VAL A 41 -4.75 14.60 -16.12
C VAL A 41 -6.02 14.31 -15.37
N LEU A 42 -5.93 13.99 -14.08
CA LEU A 42 -7.11 13.85 -13.25
C LEU A 42 -8.01 15.08 -13.40
N PRO A 43 -9.34 14.89 -13.51
CA PRO A 43 -10.25 16.02 -13.59
C PRO A 43 -10.09 16.92 -12.37
N LYS A 44 -9.68 18.17 -12.59
CA LYS A 44 -9.38 19.10 -11.50
C LYS A 44 -10.61 19.55 -10.74
N ASP A 45 -11.75 19.49 -11.39
CA ASP A 45 -13.04 19.93 -10.84
C ASP A 45 -13.82 18.79 -10.19
N LYS A 46 -13.25 17.59 -10.15
CA LYS A 46 -13.85 16.42 -9.51
C LYS A 46 -12.87 15.85 -8.50
N HIS A 47 -13.42 15.38 -7.40
CA HIS A 47 -12.59 14.68 -6.41
C HIS A 47 -12.25 13.30 -6.95
N ALA A 48 -11.05 13.16 -7.47
CA ALA A 48 -10.53 11.92 -8.01
C ALA A 48 -9.25 11.55 -7.29
N TYR A 49 -9.00 10.25 -7.18
CA TYR A 49 -7.85 9.73 -6.46
C TYR A 49 -7.07 8.79 -7.36
N GLU A 50 -5.76 8.95 -7.42
CA GLU A 50 -4.91 8.03 -8.14
C GLU A 50 -5.08 6.63 -7.56
N CYS A 51 -5.15 5.62 -8.45
CA CYS A 51 -5.28 4.22 -8.05
C CYS A 51 -4.02 3.47 -8.48
N PRO A 52 -3.00 3.42 -7.62
CA PRO A 52 -1.79 2.67 -7.94
C PRO A 52 -2.02 1.17 -7.88
N THR A 53 -1.13 0.42 -8.52
CA THR A 53 -1.01 -1.00 -8.20
C THR A 53 -0.47 -1.14 -6.79
N VAL A 54 -0.66 -2.31 -6.19
CA VAL A 54 -0.12 -2.59 -4.84
C VAL A 54 1.39 -2.40 -4.83
N GLN A 55 2.10 -2.82 -5.89
CA GLN A 55 3.56 -2.67 -5.96
C GLN A 55 3.98 -1.20 -6.01
N MET A 56 3.27 -0.37 -6.77
CA MET A 56 3.55 1.07 -6.79
C MET A 56 3.34 1.70 -5.42
N ALA A 57 2.28 1.27 -4.72
CA ALA A 57 2.01 1.76 -3.37
C ALA A 57 3.13 1.38 -2.41
N ILE A 58 3.63 0.15 -2.49
CA ILE A 58 4.73 -0.31 -1.65
C ILE A 58 6.00 0.50 -1.91
N GLU A 59 6.33 0.72 -3.19
CA GLU A 59 7.50 1.53 -3.54
C GLU A 59 7.41 2.94 -2.97
N TRP A 60 6.24 3.56 -3.10
CA TRP A 60 6.03 4.90 -2.58
C TRP A 60 6.11 4.92 -1.05
N ILE A 61 5.48 3.94 -0.39
CA ILE A 61 5.52 3.79 1.07
C ILE A 61 6.97 3.69 1.55
N THR A 62 7.77 2.87 0.86
CA THR A 62 9.16 2.67 1.23
C THR A 62 9.97 3.97 1.13
N LYS A 63 9.77 4.72 0.05
CA LYS A 63 10.55 5.94 -0.19
C LYS A 63 10.06 7.13 0.63
N SER A 64 8.76 7.24 0.83
CA SER A 64 8.16 8.45 1.40
C SER A 64 7.79 8.31 2.87
N LEU A 65 7.31 7.13 3.27
CA LEU A 65 6.89 6.89 4.65
C LEU A 65 7.93 6.11 5.46
N ARG A 66 8.95 5.58 4.79
CA ARG A 66 10.06 4.87 5.42
C ARG A 66 9.66 3.60 6.17
N PHE A 67 8.67 2.87 5.63
CA PHE A 67 8.35 1.53 6.06
C PHE A 67 8.86 0.54 5.03
N PHE A 68 9.50 -0.51 5.49
CA PHE A 68 10.21 -1.46 4.63
C PHE A 68 9.67 -2.87 4.83
N PRO A 69 9.33 -3.58 3.75
CA PRO A 69 8.91 -4.96 3.84
C PRO A 69 10.09 -5.91 3.78
N GLU A 70 10.03 -6.98 4.58
CA GLU A 70 10.96 -8.10 4.47
C GLU A 70 10.16 -9.36 4.23
N LEU A 71 10.26 -9.91 3.02
CA LEU A 71 9.51 -11.10 2.65
C LEU A 71 10.17 -12.36 3.19
N ARG A 72 9.36 -13.21 3.79
CA ARG A 72 9.78 -14.54 4.22
C ARG A 72 8.72 -15.55 3.81
N LEU A 73 9.16 -16.73 3.39
CA LEU A 73 8.29 -17.86 3.14
C LEU A 73 8.32 -18.76 4.37
N THR A 74 7.16 -18.94 4.99
CA THR A 74 7.05 -19.78 6.17
C THR A 74 6.43 -21.10 5.78
N LEU A 75 7.14 -22.18 6.08
CA LEU A 75 6.67 -23.54 5.87
C LEU A 75 6.23 -24.10 7.22
N GLY A 76 4.92 -24.34 7.37
CA GLY A 76 4.38 -24.90 8.61
C GLY A 76 4.21 -26.41 8.52
N TYR A 77 4.28 -27.07 9.66
CA TYR A 77 4.05 -28.51 9.73
C TYR A 77 2.61 -28.85 9.35
N GLY A 78 2.46 -29.67 8.30
CA GLY A 78 1.15 -30.11 7.86
C GLY A 78 0.23 -29.04 7.34
N VAL A 79 0.76 -27.85 7.05
CA VAL A 79 -0.03 -26.70 6.64
C VAL A 79 0.54 -26.16 5.34
N THR A 80 -0.31 -25.51 4.56
CA THR A 80 0.10 -24.83 3.33
C THR A 80 1.13 -23.77 3.62
N SER A 81 2.04 -23.54 2.67
CA SER A 81 3.02 -22.47 2.74
C SER A 81 2.32 -21.12 2.96
N ARG A 82 2.93 -20.28 3.76
CA ARG A 82 2.40 -18.96 4.08
C ARG A 82 3.45 -17.92 3.78
N TYR A 83 3.04 -16.85 3.12
CA TYR A 83 3.91 -15.71 2.89
C TYR A 83 3.80 -14.77 4.07
N THR A 84 4.95 -14.40 4.62
CA THR A 84 5.04 -13.52 5.77
C THR A 84 5.88 -12.31 5.38
N ILE A 85 5.41 -11.12 5.71
CA ILE A 85 6.17 -9.90 5.51
C ILE A 85 6.41 -9.26 6.87
N GLY A 86 7.68 -9.06 7.20
CA GLY A 86 8.07 -8.27 8.35
C GLY A 86 8.01 -6.80 7.99
N VAL A 87 7.38 -6.01 8.84
CA VAL A 87 7.26 -4.57 8.63
C VAL A 87 8.27 -3.87 9.52
N TYR A 88 9.18 -3.11 8.89
CA TYR A 88 10.22 -2.34 9.58
C TYR A 88 10.03 -0.86 9.32
N GLU A 89 10.23 -0.05 10.32
CA GLU A 89 10.20 1.40 10.21
C GLU A 89 11.62 1.95 10.37
N GLN A 90 12.03 2.83 9.47
CA GLN A 90 13.32 3.50 9.61
C GLN A 90 13.19 4.61 10.64
N THR A 91 13.93 4.51 11.72
CA THR A 91 13.88 5.49 12.81
C THR A 91 14.96 6.56 12.68
N GLU A 92 16.15 6.16 12.24
CA GLU A 92 17.26 7.06 11.99
C GLU A 92 17.98 6.59 10.74
N TYR A 93 19.05 7.27 10.35
CA TYR A 93 19.71 7.05 9.07
C TYR A 93 19.97 5.58 8.73
N ASP A 94 20.49 4.80 9.67
CA ASP A 94 20.79 3.38 9.45
C ASP A 94 20.10 2.46 10.45
N THR A 95 19.08 2.95 11.13
CA THR A 95 18.41 2.21 12.19
C THR A 95 16.98 1.89 11.81
N TYR A 96 16.62 0.61 11.97
CA TYR A 96 15.30 0.11 11.64
C TYR A 96 14.68 -0.54 12.87
N ARG A 97 13.40 -0.30 13.08
CA ARG A 97 12.64 -0.91 14.16
C ARG A 97 11.62 -1.87 13.57
N TRP A 98 11.63 -3.09 14.08
CA TRP A 98 10.60 -4.05 13.71
C TRP A 98 9.25 -3.61 14.29
N CYS A 99 8.20 -3.66 13.47
CA CYS A 99 6.86 -3.26 13.87
C CYS A 99 5.93 -4.44 14.03
N ALA A 100 5.84 -5.29 13.01
CA ALA A 100 4.86 -6.37 13.00
C ALA A 100 5.16 -7.39 11.91
N TRP A 101 4.50 -8.53 11.99
CA TRP A 101 4.43 -9.51 10.90
C TRP A 101 3.05 -9.43 10.28
N VAL A 102 2.97 -9.40 8.95
CA VAL A 102 1.72 -9.54 8.22
C VAL A 102 1.78 -10.82 7.40
N TYR A 103 0.63 -11.46 7.21
CA TYR A 103 0.55 -12.79 6.63
C TYR A 103 -0.39 -12.79 5.44
N GLY A 104 -0.03 -13.56 4.41
CA GLY A 104 -0.88 -13.73 3.24
C GLY A 104 -0.88 -15.17 2.79
N ILE A 105 -1.96 -15.60 2.14
CA ILE A 105 -2.07 -16.94 1.57
C ILE A 105 -1.19 -17.07 0.32
N ASP A 106 -0.92 -15.96 -0.36
CA ASP A 106 0.02 -15.88 -1.47
C ASP A 106 0.78 -14.56 -1.38
N TYR A 107 1.73 -14.34 -2.30
CA TYR A 107 2.54 -13.14 -2.30
C TYR A 107 1.71 -11.86 -2.49
N PRO A 108 0.79 -11.79 -3.48
CA PRO A 108 -0.02 -10.59 -3.63
C PRO A 108 -0.87 -10.28 -2.40
N ASP A 109 -1.43 -11.30 -1.73
CA ASP A 109 -2.21 -11.08 -0.52
C ASP A 109 -1.36 -10.52 0.61
N ALA A 110 -0.13 -11.05 0.77
CA ALA A 110 0.80 -10.53 1.77
C ALA A 110 1.16 -9.07 1.51
N CYS A 111 1.35 -8.71 0.23
CA CYS A 111 1.64 -7.32 -0.15
C CYS A 111 0.48 -6.39 0.19
N GLU A 112 -0.76 -6.82 -0.06
CA GLU A 112 -1.94 -6.06 0.31
C GLU A 112 -2.02 -5.85 1.83
N LYS A 113 -1.70 -6.88 2.59
CA LYS A 113 -1.67 -6.79 4.06
C LYS A 113 -0.61 -5.81 4.56
N PHE A 114 0.53 -5.74 3.88
CA PHE A 114 1.57 -4.76 4.20
C PHE A 114 1.04 -3.34 4.01
N VAL A 115 0.41 -3.07 2.87
CA VAL A 115 -0.17 -1.75 2.60
C VAL A 115 -1.23 -1.39 3.64
N ASP A 116 -2.14 -2.32 3.94
CA ASP A 116 -3.17 -2.11 4.95
C ASP A 116 -2.58 -1.76 6.31
N TYR A 117 -1.56 -2.51 6.72
CA TYR A 117 -0.92 -2.27 8.01
C TYR A 117 -0.34 -0.86 8.10
N VAL A 118 0.41 -0.44 7.08
CA VAL A 118 1.06 0.87 7.07
C VAL A 118 0.02 1.98 7.10
N LEU A 119 -1.04 1.86 6.28
CA LEU A 119 -2.08 2.88 6.22
C LEU A 119 -2.84 3.00 7.54
N LEU A 120 -3.13 1.86 8.19
CA LEU A 120 -3.77 1.86 9.51
C LEU A 120 -2.88 2.52 10.56
N LYS A 121 -1.58 2.24 10.51
CA LYS A 121 -0.64 2.83 11.45
C LYS A 121 -0.53 4.34 11.26
N MET A 122 -0.49 4.80 10.01
CA MET A 122 -0.44 6.24 9.74
C MET A 122 -1.72 6.94 10.19
N ALA A 123 -2.87 6.33 9.97
CA ALA A 123 -4.15 6.86 10.44
C ALA A 123 -4.19 6.97 11.96
N ALA A 124 -3.65 5.99 12.67
CA ALA A 124 -3.59 6.01 14.13
C ALA A 124 -2.69 7.15 14.64
N LEU A 125 -1.58 7.42 13.93
CA LEU A 125 -0.70 8.53 14.29
C LEU A 125 -1.38 9.89 14.09
N ASP A 126 -2.12 10.04 13.01
CA ASP A 126 -2.87 11.27 12.74
C ASP A 126 -4.00 11.51 13.74
N ALA A 127 -4.56 10.45 14.31
CA ALA A 127 -5.64 10.55 15.28
C ALA A 127 -5.17 10.95 16.69
N ARG A 128 -3.86 10.97 16.92
CA ARG A 128 -3.32 11.39 18.22
C ARG A 128 -3.42 12.91 18.38
N PRO A 129 -3.93 13.38 19.51
CA PRO A 129 -3.98 14.81 19.79
C PRO A 129 -2.61 15.41 19.99
#